data_eab1fa149e676bcf362b5c900d825453
#
_entry.id   eab1fa149e676bcf362b5c900d825453
#
_cell.length_a   1.000
_cell.length_b   1.000
_cell.length_c   1.000
_cell.angle_alpha   90.00
_cell.angle_beta   90.00
_cell.angle_gamma   90.00
#
_symmetry.space_group_name_H-M   'P 1'
#
loop_
_entity.id
_entity.type
_entity.pdbx_description
1 polymer ?
#
loop_
_entity_poly.entity_id
_entity_poly.type
_entity_poly.pdbx_seq_one_letter_code
_entity_poly.pdbx_strand_id
1 'polypeptide(L)'
;MKFLDIGLQEDNENLLIVDGLNVAFRYRYAKTPYYTNQYVQTVESLAKSYNCGNIIVLADGGSVYRKNLYPDYKANRKERYKDQTDAEKKDFENFMGEFVNAFKRLKAKGHLVLRQRGLEADDLAAWIVGKRKEFGVNETWLISSDKDWDLLIADDVSRFSTVTRKETTVENWDEHYRFDRDMFLTFKCLAGDVGDNIPGIKGIGPKRAEILIKEYGDLFDIYNACPIDSKYKHIQELNENADRLLLNAELMDLESYSEQAIIESSMDLEDLSSQVREYLNGSS
;
A
#
# COMPACT_ATOMS: atom_id res chain seq x y z
N MET A 1 -2.69 16.48 42.60
CA MET A 1 -1.74 15.82 41.70
C MET A 1 -1.96 16.48 40.33
N LYS A 2 -1.06 17.39 39.92
CA LYS A 2 -1.10 17.97 38.57
C LYS A 2 -0.54 16.89 37.64
N PHE A 3 -1.37 16.39 36.74
CA PHE A 3 -0.87 15.67 35.57
C PHE A 3 -0.02 16.67 34.80
N LEU A 4 1.28 16.42 34.76
CA LEU A 4 2.17 17.06 33.82
C LEU A 4 1.66 16.66 32.42
N ASP A 5 1.10 17.62 31.71
CA ASP A 5 0.92 17.59 30.28
C ASP A 5 2.35 17.53 29.70
N ILE A 6 2.88 16.32 29.54
CA ILE A 6 4.05 16.11 28.70
C ILE A 6 3.49 16.26 27.30
N GLY A 7 3.41 17.50 26.83
CA GLY A 7 3.20 17.79 25.43
C GLY A 7 4.35 17.13 24.67
N LEU A 8 4.10 15.95 24.11
CA LEU A 8 4.96 15.39 23.10
C LEU A 8 5.04 16.45 21.99
N GLN A 9 6.18 17.07 21.86
CA GLN A 9 6.44 17.98 20.76
C GLN A 9 6.41 17.12 19.51
N GLU A 10 5.50 17.41 18.57
CA GLU A 10 5.41 16.66 17.32
C GLU A 10 6.79 16.73 16.65
N ASP A 11 7.37 15.56 16.35
CA ASP A 11 8.65 15.47 15.67
C ASP A 11 8.40 15.80 14.19
N ASN A 12 8.88 16.97 13.74
CA ASN A 12 8.69 17.45 12.40
C ASN A 12 9.44 16.61 11.35
N GLU A 13 10.36 15.75 11.77
CA GLU A 13 11.12 14.86 10.89
C GLU A 13 10.42 13.49 10.70
N ASN A 14 9.36 13.19 11.47
CA ASN A 14 8.56 11.98 11.30
C ASN A 14 7.41 12.21 10.33
N LEU A 15 7.12 11.18 9.54
CA LEU A 15 6.15 11.23 8.44
C LEU A 15 5.01 10.23 8.61
N LEU A 16 3.78 10.70 8.49
CA LEU A 16 2.59 9.87 8.32
C LEU A 16 2.20 9.81 6.85
N ILE A 17 2.20 8.63 6.24
CA ILE A 17 1.66 8.40 4.90
C ILE A 17 0.33 7.68 5.01
N VAL A 18 -0.72 8.28 4.46
CA VAL A 18 -2.09 7.77 4.59
C VAL A 18 -2.60 7.28 3.24
N ASP A 19 -3.02 6.03 3.19
CA ASP A 19 -3.85 5.50 2.11
C ASP A 19 -5.25 6.09 2.23
N GLY A 20 -5.47 7.14 1.48
CA GLY A 20 -6.64 7.99 1.65
C GLY A 20 -7.95 7.28 1.42
N LEU A 21 -8.04 6.48 0.38
CA LEU A 21 -9.28 5.79 0.04
C LEU A 21 -9.54 4.60 0.98
N ASN A 22 -8.51 3.88 1.38
CA ASN A 22 -8.60 2.78 2.35
C ASN A 22 -9.18 3.27 3.68
N VAL A 23 -8.64 4.38 4.21
CA VAL A 23 -9.16 5.00 5.44
C VAL A 23 -10.59 5.51 5.26
N ALA A 24 -10.94 6.08 4.09
CA ALA A 24 -12.29 6.57 3.82
C ALA A 24 -13.33 5.44 3.82
N PHE A 25 -12.99 4.27 3.32
CA PHE A 25 -13.92 3.13 3.28
C PHE A 25 -14.43 2.71 4.66
N ARG A 26 -13.72 3.00 5.76
CA ARG A 26 -14.26 2.79 7.13
C ARG A 26 -15.59 3.51 7.34
N TYR A 27 -15.69 4.75 6.87
CA TYR A 27 -16.90 5.56 7.01
C TYR A 27 -18.03 5.03 6.16
N ARG A 28 -17.71 4.52 4.97
CA ARG A 28 -18.69 3.86 4.12
C ARG A 28 -19.25 2.60 4.76
N TYR A 29 -18.39 1.73 5.30
CA TYR A 29 -18.83 0.52 6.00
C TYR A 29 -19.58 0.82 7.29
N ALA A 30 -19.21 1.90 7.99
CA ALA A 30 -19.93 2.40 9.15
C ALA A 30 -21.21 3.16 8.79
N LYS A 31 -21.55 3.29 7.50
CA LYS A 31 -22.70 4.05 6.98
C LYS A 31 -22.74 5.50 7.51
N THR A 32 -21.60 6.15 7.56
CA THR A 32 -21.47 7.55 8.00
C THR A 32 -21.56 8.46 6.77
N PRO A 33 -22.69 9.15 6.53
CA PRO A 33 -22.91 9.84 5.25
C PRO A 33 -22.09 11.13 5.10
N TYR A 34 -21.76 11.81 6.20
CA TYR A 34 -21.04 13.09 6.21
C TYR A 34 -19.77 12.94 7.06
N TYR A 35 -18.71 12.42 6.46
CA TYR A 35 -17.51 12.04 7.21
C TYR A 35 -16.30 12.98 7.02
N THR A 36 -16.41 14.01 6.19
CA THR A 36 -15.30 14.94 5.89
C THR A 36 -14.55 15.39 7.14
N ASN A 37 -15.26 15.88 8.18
CA ASN A 37 -14.62 16.37 9.40
C ASN A 37 -13.97 15.25 10.22
N GLN A 38 -14.69 14.15 10.36
CA GLN A 38 -14.22 12.99 11.10
C GLN A 38 -12.99 12.36 10.44
N TYR A 39 -12.95 12.35 9.10
CA TYR A 39 -11.80 11.88 8.34
C TYR A 39 -10.56 12.73 8.66
N VAL A 40 -10.68 14.05 8.54
CA VAL A 40 -9.56 14.97 8.84
C VAL A 40 -9.09 14.79 10.29
N GLN A 41 -10.01 14.75 11.26
CA GLN A 41 -9.69 14.52 12.66
C GLN A 41 -9.01 13.17 12.88
N THR A 42 -9.44 12.11 12.18
CA THR A 42 -8.80 10.79 12.28
C THR A 42 -7.35 10.84 11.80
N VAL A 43 -7.10 11.46 10.64
CA VAL A 43 -5.75 11.60 10.09
C VAL A 43 -4.84 12.37 11.05
N GLU A 44 -5.29 13.54 11.52
CA GLU A 44 -4.51 14.36 12.46
C GLU A 44 -4.31 13.67 13.83
N SER A 45 -5.31 12.93 14.31
CA SER A 45 -5.17 12.16 15.55
C SER A 45 -4.18 11.01 15.43
N LEU A 46 -4.11 10.35 14.26
CA LEU A 46 -3.11 9.32 13.98
C LEU A 46 -1.70 9.93 13.94
N ALA A 47 -1.53 11.09 13.29
CA ALA A 47 -0.25 11.79 13.28
C ALA A 47 0.24 12.09 14.70
N LYS A 48 -0.65 12.60 15.57
CA LYS A 48 -0.34 12.81 16.98
C LYS A 48 0.01 11.52 17.71
N SER A 49 -0.74 10.45 17.48
CA SER A 49 -0.51 9.16 18.16
C SER A 49 0.85 8.56 17.81
N TYR A 50 1.34 8.80 16.61
CA TYR A 50 2.62 8.30 16.10
C TYR A 50 3.74 9.37 16.10
N ASN A 51 3.51 10.50 16.77
CA ASN A 51 4.46 11.61 16.85
C ASN A 51 5.01 12.06 15.48
N CYS A 52 4.12 12.16 14.48
CA CYS A 52 4.45 12.61 13.14
C CYS A 52 4.08 14.08 12.95
N GLY A 53 5.06 14.93 12.65
CA GLY A 53 4.85 16.34 12.33
C GLY A 53 4.36 16.55 10.90
N ASN A 54 4.64 15.61 10.00
CA ASN A 54 4.31 15.69 8.59
C ASN A 54 3.26 14.66 8.18
N ILE A 55 2.31 15.07 7.32
CA ILE A 55 1.21 14.22 6.85
C ILE A 55 1.12 14.28 5.34
N ILE A 56 1.31 13.15 4.67
CA ILE A 56 1.06 12.99 3.23
C ILE A 56 -0.12 12.03 3.06
N VAL A 57 -1.15 12.47 2.32
CA VAL A 57 -2.32 11.64 2.03
C VAL A 57 -2.34 11.31 0.55
N LEU A 58 -2.40 10.02 0.24
CA LEU A 58 -2.33 9.50 -1.11
C LEU A 58 -3.70 8.99 -1.57
N ALA A 59 -4.00 9.12 -2.84
CA ALA A 59 -5.23 8.58 -3.41
C ALA A 59 -5.00 7.91 -4.77
N ASP A 60 -5.70 6.79 -4.94
CA ASP A 60 -5.69 6.04 -6.18
C ASP A 60 -6.19 6.84 -7.37
N GLY A 61 -5.47 6.70 -8.49
CA GLY A 61 -5.86 7.16 -9.81
C GLY A 61 -6.00 6.02 -10.83
N GLY A 62 -5.89 4.76 -10.38
CA GLY A 62 -5.79 3.56 -11.21
C GLY A 62 -4.34 3.26 -11.58
N SER A 63 -4.07 2.19 -12.32
CA SER A 63 -2.73 1.84 -12.79
C SER A 63 -2.70 1.73 -14.30
N VAL A 64 -1.92 2.56 -14.97
CA VAL A 64 -1.59 2.41 -16.40
C VAL A 64 -0.54 1.33 -16.52
N TYR A 65 0.52 1.40 -15.73
CA TYR A 65 1.64 0.48 -15.72
C TYR A 65 1.19 -1.00 -15.64
N ARG A 66 0.50 -1.38 -14.55
CA ARG A 66 0.07 -2.78 -14.34
C ARG A 66 -0.92 -3.27 -15.38
N LYS A 67 -1.78 -2.38 -15.92
CA LYS A 67 -2.71 -2.75 -17.00
C LYS A 67 -2.04 -2.96 -18.33
N ASN A 68 -0.94 -2.26 -18.60
CA ASN A 68 -0.13 -2.49 -19.80
C ASN A 68 0.55 -3.85 -19.72
N LEU A 69 1.09 -4.23 -18.55
CA LEU A 69 1.72 -5.53 -18.32
C LEU A 69 0.71 -6.69 -18.31
N TYR A 70 -0.42 -6.48 -17.64
CA TYR A 70 -1.45 -7.49 -17.45
C TYR A 70 -2.84 -6.86 -17.58
N PRO A 71 -3.49 -6.96 -18.77
CA PRO A 71 -4.77 -6.32 -19.03
C PRO A 71 -5.90 -6.72 -18.08
N ASP A 72 -5.83 -7.92 -17.51
CA ASP A 72 -6.81 -8.43 -16.54
C ASP A 72 -6.58 -7.92 -15.11
N TYR A 73 -5.56 -7.09 -14.88
CA TYR A 73 -5.29 -6.47 -13.58
C TYR A 73 -6.52 -5.71 -13.07
N LYS A 74 -7.00 -6.08 -11.88
CA LYS A 74 -8.21 -5.53 -11.23
C LYS A 74 -9.49 -5.61 -12.09
N ALA A 75 -9.55 -6.48 -13.12
CA ALA A 75 -10.73 -6.62 -13.98
C ALA A 75 -11.97 -7.11 -13.22
N ASN A 76 -11.78 -7.97 -12.20
CA ASN A 76 -12.82 -8.47 -11.31
C ASN A 76 -13.59 -7.35 -10.57
N ARG A 77 -12.95 -6.18 -10.36
CA ARG A 77 -13.59 -5.02 -9.72
C ARG A 77 -14.70 -4.44 -10.59
N LYS A 78 -14.52 -4.42 -11.92
CA LYS A 78 -15.55 -3.90 -12.86
C LYS A 78 -16.81 -4.76 -12.85
N GLU A 79 -16.69 -6.07 -12.66
CA GLU A 79 -17.83 -6.97 -12.62
C GLU A 79 -18.70 -6.72 -11.39
N ARG A 80 -18.10 -6.44 -10.24
CA ARG A 80 -18.84 -6.11 -9.00
C ARG A 80 -19.67 -4.83 -9.10
N TYR A 81 -19.36 -3.95 -10.03
CA TYR A 81 -20.08 -2.67 -10.21
C TYR A 81 -21.15 -2.73 -11.28
N LYS A 82 -21.21 -3.80 -12.10
CA LYS A 82 -22.20 -3.91 -13.20
C LYS A 82 -23.65 -3.99 -12.70
N ASP A 83 -23.85 -4.64 -11.54
CA ASP A 83 -25.18 -4.94 -10.99
C ASP A 83 -25.63 -3.93 -9.92
N GLN A 84 -24.93 -2.80 -9.79
CA GLN A 84 -25.32 -1.77 -8.82
C GLN A 84 -26.63 -1.09 -9.19
N THR A 85 -27.51 -0.97 -8.20
CA THR A 85 -28.72 -0.17 -8.28
C THR A 85 -28.40 1.33 -8.37
N ASP A 86 -29.33 2.13 -8.85
CA ASP A 86 -29.16 3.59 -8.90
C ASP A 86 -28.98 4.20 -7.50
N ALA A 87 -29.60 3.62 -6.48
CA ALA A 87 -29.42 4.02 -5.08
C ALA A 87 -27.97 3.76 -4.61
N GLU A 88 -27.38 2.61 -4.94
CA GLU A 88 -26.00 2.28 -4.59
C GLU A 88 -24.99 3.14 -5.34
N LYS A 89 -25.27 3.49 -6.60
CA LYS A 89 -24.44 4.43 -7.36
C LYS A 89 -24.44 5.80 -6.71
N LYS A 90 -25.63 6.32 -6.35
CA LYS A 90 -25.77 7.61 -5.69
C LYS A 90 -25.10 7.64 -4.33
N ASP A 91 -25.20 6.56 -3.56
CA ASP A 91 -24.49 6.42 -2.27
C ASP A 91 -22.96 6.47 -2.48
N PHE A 92 -22.47 5.80 -3.51
CA PHE A 92 -21.04 5.83 -3.86
C PHE A 92 -20.59 7.23 -4.34
N GLU A 93 -21.39 7.91 -5.13
CA GLU A 93 -21.12 9.29 -5.55
C GLU A 93 -21.04 10.24 -4.35
N ASN A 94 -21.97 10.13 -3.40
CA ASN A 94 -21.96 10.91 -2.16
C ASN A 94 -20.71 10.61 -1.32
N PHE A 95 -20.36 9.32 -1.17
CA PHE A 95 -19.16 8.89 -0.49
C PHE A 95 -17.91 9.50 -1.14
N MET A 96 -17.77 9.44 -2.45
CA MET A 96 -16.64 10.05 -3.16
C MET A 96 -16.64 11.58 -3.07
N GLY A 97 -17.79 12.22 -3.02
CA GLY A 97 -17.94 13.67 -2.79
C GLY A 97 -17.36 14.09 -1.44
N GLU A 98 -17.70 13.37 -0.37
CA GLU A 98 -17.14 13.60 0.97
C GLU A 98 -15.63 13.37 1.01
N PHE A 99 -15.13 12.34 0.31
CA PHE A 99 -13.71 12.07 0.18
C PHE A 99 -12.94 13.22 -0.48
N VAL A 100 -13.48 13.76 -1.57
CA VAL A 100 -12.91 14.96 -2.24
C VAL A 100 -12.93 16.16 -1.32
N ASN A 101 -14.00 16.36 -0.54
CA ASN A 101 -14.09 17.44 0.43
C ASN A 101 -13.06 17.29 1.56
N ALA A 102 -12.83 16.06 2.04
CA ALA A 102 -11.80 15.77 3.04
C ALA A 102 -10.40 16.14 2.51
N PHE A 103 -10.09 15.79 1.26
CA PHE A 103 -8.82 16.16 0.61
C PHE A 103 -8.62 17.66 0.50
N LYS A 104 -9.65 18.39 0.03
CA LYS A 104 -9.61 19.85 -0.02
C LYS A 104 -9.33 20.45 1.36
N ARG A 105 -9.94 19.88 2.40
CA ARG A 105 -9.79 20.36 3.77
C ARG A 105 -8.41 20.09 4.34
N LEU A 106 -7.82 18.90 4.06
CA LEU A 106 -6.44 18.58 4.43
C LEU A 106 -5.44 19.52 3.74
N LYS A 107 -5.62 19.77 2.44
CA LYS A 107 -4.79 20.77 1.71
C LYS A 107 -4.92 22.18 2.33
N ALA A 108 -6.13 22.60 2.68
CA ALA A 108 -6.36 23.92 3.30
C ALA A 108 -5.73 24.04 4.69
N LYS A 109 -5.44 22.91 5.37
CA LYS A 109 -4.72 22.84 6.63
C LYS A 109 -3.20 22.75 6.46
N GLY A 110 -2.71 22.73 5.22
CA GLY A 110 -1.28 22.69 4.90
C GLY A 110 -0.73 21.29 4.66
N HIS A 111 -1.53 20.23 4.74
CA HIS A 111 -1.05 18.86 4.48
C HIS A 111 -0.87 18.59 2.99
N LEU A 112 0.12 17.77 2.65
CA LEU A 112 0.34 17.34 1.26
C LEU A 112 -0.67 16.24 0.88
N VAL A 113 -1.38 16.46 -0.22
CA VAL A 113 -2.32 15.48 -0.76
C VAL A 113 -1.98 15.24 -2.23
N LEU A 114 -1.63 13.99 -2.54
CA LEU A 114 -1.20 13.58 -3.87
C LEU A 114 -2.23 12.62 -4.50
N ARG A 115 -2.54 12.88 -5.76
CA ARG A 115 -3.32 12.00 -6.61
C ARG A 115 -2.95 12.21 -8.06
N GLN A 116 -2.61 11.15 -8.75
CA GLN A 116 -2.29 11.17 -10.17
C GLN A 116 -3.19 10.19 -10.93
N ARG A 117 -3.74 10.62 -12.05
CA ARG A 117 -4.51 9.71 -12.91
C ARG A 117 -3.58 8.65 -13.50
N GLY A 118 -3.99 7.38 -13.41
CA GLY A 118 -3.21 6.26 -13.93
C GLY A 118 -2.11 5.78 -13.00
N LEU A 119 -2.05 6.29 -11.77
CA LEU A 119 -1.09 5.90 -10.73
C LEU A 119 -1.83 5.49 -9.46
N GLU A 120 -1.36 4.44 -8.80
CA GLU A 120 -1.92 3.96 -7.54
C GLU A 120 -1.26 4.65 -6.33
N ALA A 121 -1.98 4.70 -5.23
CA ALA A 121 -1.47 5.22 -3.97
C ALA A 121 -0.26 4.41 -3.47
N ASP A 122 -0.26 3.11 -3.75
CA ASP A 122 0.79 2.16 -3.39
C ASP A 122 2.14 2.54 -4.02
N ASP A 123 2.13 2.92 -5.32
CA ASP A 123 3.35 3.34 -6.03
C ASP A 123 3.91 4.66 -5.47
N LEU A 124 3.02 5.61 -5.17
CA LEU A 124 3.42 6.87 -4.53
C LEU A 124 3.99 6.62 -3.13
N ALA A 125 3.36 5.75 -2.34
CA ALA A 125 3.84 5.39 -1.01
C ALA A 125 5.23 4.75 -1.07
N ALA A 126 5.41 3.77 -1.96
CA ALA A 126 6.68 3.08 -2.16
C ALA A 126 7.79 4.03 -2.57
N TRP A 127 7.52 4.92 -3.52
CA TRP A 127 8.50 5.90 -3.98
C TRP A 127 8.90 6.88 -2.87
N ILE A 128 7.93 7.42 -2.11
CA ILE A 128 8.21 8.34 -0.99
C ILE A 128 9.02 7.62 0.09
N VAL A 129 8.63 6.40 0.44
CA VAL A 129 9.35 5.56 1.42
C VAL A 129 10.77 5.27 0.94
N GLY A 130 10.96 4.93 -0.33
CA GLY A 130 12.28 4.71 -0.93
C GLY A 130 13.21 5.93 -0.84
N LYS A 131 12.64 7.13 -0.95
CA LYS A 131 13.37 8.41 -0.89
C LYS A 131 13.39 9.08 0.49
N ARG A 132 12.77 8.49 1.52
CA ARG A 132 12.59 9.11 2.85
C ARG A 132 13.86 9.65 3.48
N LYS A 133 14.98 8.93 3.33
CA LYS A 133 16.29 9.38 3.87
C LYS A 133 16.82 10.59 3.14
N GLU A 134 16.61 10.69 1.82
CA GLU A 134 16.98 11.86 1.02
C GLU A 134 16.12 13.09 1.38
N PHE A 135 14.91 12.85 1.91
CA PHE A 135 13.99 13.88 2.39
C PHE A 135 14.22 14.27 3.86
N GLY A 136 15.15 13.61 4.57
CA GLY A 136 15.46 13.88 5.97
C GLY A 136 14.40 13.33 6.94
N VAL A 137 13.62 12.33 6.53
CA VAL A 137 12.61 11.69 7.38
C VAL A 137 13.27 10.69 8.32
N ASN A 138 12.98 10.77 9.61
CA ASN A 138 13.49 9.86 10.63
C ASN A 138 12.68 8.56 10.66
N GLU A 139 11.38 8.66 10.92
CA GLU A 139 10.46 7.54 10.99
C GLU A 139 9.25 7.76 10.08
N THR A 140 8.73 6.69 9.51
CA THR A 140 7.54 6.72 8.65
C THR A 140 6.48 5.76 9.19
N TRP A 141 5.27 6.29 9.39
CA TRP A 141 4.09 5.49 9.69
C TRP A 141 3.15 5.44 8.50
N LEU A 142 2.90 4.23 8.03
CA LEU A 142 1.99 3.93 6.94
C LEU A 142 0.60 3.62 7.48
N ILE A 143 -0.40 4.38 7.09
CA ILE A 143 -1.78 4.16 7.51
C ILE A 143 -2.57 3.52 6.38
N SER A 144 -2.57 2.20 6.34
CA SER A 144 -3.33 1.39 5.40
C SER A 144 -3.69 0.04 6.01
N SER A 145 -4.88 -0.48 5.68
CA SER A 145 -5.29 -1.84 5.98
C SER A 145 -4.94 -2.82 4.87
N ASP A 146 -4.38 -2.32 3.77
CA ASP A 146 -3.84 -3.13 2.70
C ASP A 146 -2.51 -3.74 3.14
N LYS A 147 -2.40 -5.07 3.01
CA LYS A 147 -1.19 -5.80 3.37
C LYS A 147 -0.07 -5.64 2.36
N ASP A 148 -0.36 -5.13 1.17
CA ASP A 148 0.67 -4.88 0.17
C ASP A 148 1.67 -3.83 0.64
N TRP A 149 1.23 -2.93 1.51
CA TRP A 149 2.10 -1.97 2.17
C TRP A 149 3.07 -2.61 3.19
N ASP A 150 2.91 -3.90 3.54
CA ASP A 150 3.89 -4.63 4.34
C ASP A 150 5.21 -4.89 3.59
N LEU A 151 5.21 -4.78 2.23
CA LEU A 151 6.43 -4.75 1.43
C LEU A 151 7.36 -3.58 1.80
N LEU A 152 6.80 -2.49 2.31
CA LEU A 152 7.53 -1.26 2.61
C LEU A 152 8.06 -1.19 4.05
N ILE A 153 7.79 -2.21 4.89
CA ILE A 153 8.23 -2.24 6.29
C ILE A 153 9.77 -2.28 6.36
N ALA A 154 10.35 -1.42 7.18
CA ALA A 154 11.78 -1.32 7.44
C ALA A 154 12.02 -0.93 8.90
N ASP A 155 13.26 -0.85 9.34
CA ASP A 155 13.60 -0.50 10.73
C ASP A 155 13.02 0.85 11.17
N ASP A 156 12.79 1.74 10.22
CA ASP A 156 12.22 3.07 10.39
C ASP A 156 10.88 3.28 9.66
N VAL A 157 10.27 2.20 9.19
CA VAL A 157 8.98 2.21 8.50
C VAL A 157 8.05 1.18 9.10
N SER A 158 6.93 1.63 9.64
CA SER A 158 5.92 0.80 10.28
C SER A 158 4.54 1.05 9.68
N ARG A 159 3.64 0.06 9.75
CA ARG A 159 2.27 0.20 9.27
C ARG A 159 1.24 0.01 10.39
N PHE A 160 0.19 0.83 10.35
CA PHE A 160 -1.00 0.66 11.18
C PHE A 160 -2.23 0.40 10.34
N SER A 161 -2.94 -0.68 10.64
CA SER A 161 -4.23 -1.01 10.02
C SER A 161 -5.39 -0.43 10.82
N THR A 162 -6.13 0.47 10.19
CA THR A 162 -7.31 1.07 10.82
C THR A 162 -8.47 0.09 11.00
N VAL A 163 -8.48 -1.03 10.27
CA VAL A 163 -9.51 -2.08 10.33
C VAL A 163 -9.23 -3.05 11.47
N THR A 164 -8.03 -3.63 11.52
CA THR A 164 -7.65 -4.60 12.56
C THR A 164 -7.18 -3.94 13.85
N ARG A 165 -6.83 -2.64 13.80
CA ARG A 165 -6.19 -1.86 14.87
C ARG A 165 -4.89 -2.47 15.36
N LYS A 166 -4.14 -3.08 14.43
CA LYS A 166 -2.85 -3.69 14.68
C LYS A 166 -1.77 -2.94 13.93
N GLU A 167 -0.61 -2.92 14.51
CA GLU A 167 0.62 -2.44 13.91
C GLU A 167 1.37 -3.62 13.29
N THR A 168 2.11 -3.35 12.21
CA THR A 168 3.09 -4.26 11.63
C THR A 168 4.41 -3.50 11.60
N THR A 169 5.41 -4.03 12.28
CA THR A 169 6.77 -3.48 12.40
C THR A 169 7.78 -4.60 12.17
N VAL A 170 9.06 -4.27 12.08
CA VAL A 170 10.11 -5.29 12.01
C VAL A 170 10.11 -6.16 13.28
N GLU A 171 9.90 -5.55 14.46
CA GLU A 171 9.97 -6.24 15.76
C GLU A 171 8.83 -7.24 15.98
N ASN A 172 7.65 -6.98 15.39
CA ASN A 172 6.50 -7.88 15.53
C ASN A 172 6.13 -8.64 14.25
N TRP A 173 7.03 -8.67 13.29
CA TRP A 173 6.81 -9.34 11.99
C TRP A 173 6.36 -10.79 12.14
N ASP A 174 6.98 -11.53 13.07
CA ASP A 174 6.69 -12.94 13.34
C ASP A 174 5.28 -13.19 13.89
N GLU A 175 4.61 -12.16 14.43
CA GLU A 175 3.20 -12.25 14.84
C GLU A 175 2.24 -12.29 13.63
N HIS A 176 2.69 -11.78 12.48
CA HIS A 176 1.91 -11.65 11.25
C HIS A 176 2.24 -12.71 10.21
N TYR A 177 3.54 -13.09 10.10
CA TYR A 177 4.08 -13.94 9.04
C TYR A 177 5.02 -15.01 9.60
N ARG A 178 5.11 -16.16 8.92
CA ARG A 178 5.96 -17.31 9.30
C ARG A 178 7.23 -17.43 8.47
N PHE A 179 7.61 -16.38 7.81
CA PHE A 179 8.79 -16.24 6.96
C PHE A 179 9.38 -14.84 7.12
N ASP A 180 10.63 -14.70 6.79
CA ASP A 180 11.35 -13.43 6.91
C ASP A 180 10.74 -12.37 5.98
N ARG A 181 10.82 -11.13 6.37
CA ARG A 181 10.26 -9.98 5.65
C ARG A 181 10.65 -9.95 4.18
N ASP A 182 11.92 -10.22 3.87
CA ASP A 182 12.46 -10.23 2.51
C ASP A 182 11.81 -11.29 1.61
N MET A 183 11.13 -12.28 2.20
CA MET A 183 10.40 -13.32 1.49
C MET A 183 8.94 -12.95 1.20
N PHE A 184 8.46 -11.77 1.65
CA PHE A 184 7.06 -11.41 1.50
C PHE A 184 6.63 -11.27 0.03
N LEU A 185 7.48 -10.66 -0.82
CA LEU A 185 7.24 -10.60 -2.26
C LEU A 185 7.18 -12.01 -2.87
N THR A 186 8.13 -12.89 -2.53
CA THR A 186 8.15 -14.29 -2.99
C THR A 186 6.87 -15.01 -2.61
N PHE A 187 6.43 -14.85 -1.37
CA PHE A 187 5.17 -15.40 -0.90
C PHE A 187 3.98 -14.93 -1.76
N LYS A 188 3.88 -13.65 -2.03
CA LYS A 188 2.82 -13.07 -2.87
C LYS A 188 2.89 -13.59 -4.31
N CYS A 189 4.08 -13.67 -4.90
CA CYS A 189 4.25 -14.17 -6.26
C CYS A 189 3.79 -15.62 -6.42
N LEU A 190 4.05 -16.47 -5.43
CA LEU A 190 3.63 -17.86 -5.40
C LEU A 190 2.12 -18.01 -5.19
N ALA A 191 1.56 -17.28 -4.21
CA ALA A 191 0.16 -17.39 -3.81
C ALA A 191 -0.79 -16.62 -4.74
N GLY A 192 -0.30 -15.55 -5.39
CA GLY A 192 -1.09 -14.59 -6.15
C GLY A 192 -1.87 -13.61 -5.28
N ASP A 193 -2.60 -12.72 -5.93
CA ASP A 193 -3.50 -11.78 -5.30
C ASP A 193 -4.90 -11.78 -5.96
N VAL A 194 -5.86 -12.37 -5.26
CA VAL A 194 -7.24 -12.47 -5.74
C VAL A 194 -7.93 -11.10 -5.79
N GLY A 195 -7.55 -10.18 -4.89
CA GLY A 195 -8.09 -8.82 -4.83
C GLY A 195 -7.77 -8.02 -6.08
N ASP A 196 -6.57 -8.22 -6.61
CA ASP A 196 -6.04 -7.56 -7.79
C ASP A 196 -6.14 -8.40 -9.07
N ASN A 197 -6.77 -9.56 -8.97
CA ASN A 197 -6.91 -10.50 -10.08
C ASN A 197 -5.57 -10.99 -10.63
N ILE A 198 -4.56 -11.12 -9.77
CA ILE A 198 -3.25 -11.66 -10.12
C ILE A 198 -3.23 -13.14 -9.72
N PRO A 199 -3.20 -14.07 -10.69
CA PRO A 199 -3.15 -15.49 -10.36
C PRO A 199 -1.77 -15.88 -9.85
N GLY A 200 -1.73 -16.61 -8.73
CA GLY A 200 -0.54 -17.34 -8.31
C GLY A 200 -0.36 -18.65 -9.07
N ILE A 201 0.56 -19.47 -8.60
CA ILE A 201 0.77 -20.81 -9.16
C ILE A 201 -0.37 -21.73 -8.69
N LYS A 202 -0.99 -22.40 -9.63
CA LYS A 202 -2.14 -23.26 -9.36
C LYS A 202 -1.80 -24.37 -8.35
N GLY A 203 -2.59 -24.39 -7.28
CA GLY A 203 -2.39 -25.34 -6.19
C GLY A 203 -1.34 -24.91 -5.16
N ILE A 204 -0.69 -23.76 -5.31
CA ILE A 204 0.18 -23.17 -4.32
C ILE A 204 -0.55 -22.03 -3.61
N GLY A 205 -1.13 -22.35 -2.47
CA GLY A 205 -1.68 -21.36 -1.55
C GLY A 205 -0.68 -21.07 -0.40
N PRO A 206 -1.07 -20.30 0.60
CA PRO A 206 -0.18 -19.81 1.67
C PRO A 206 0.74 -20.87 2.27
N LYS A 207 0.19 -22.01 2.69
CA LYS A 207 0.98 -23.08 3.34
C LYS A 207 2.05 -23.70 2.43
N ARG A 208 1.78 -23.82 1.13
CA ARG A 208 2.75 -24.37 0.18
C ARG A 208 3.77 -23.34 -0.23
N ALA A 209 3.38 -22.09 -0.32
CA ALA A 209 4.31 -20.98 -0.52
C ALA A 209 5.33 -20.89 0.63
N GLU A 210 4.89 -20.95 1.89
CA GLU A 210 5.77 -21.00 3.06
C GLU A 210 6.76 -22.17 3.02
N ILE A 211 6.32 -23.37 2.57
CA ILE A 211 7.19 -24.55 2.44
C ILE A 211 8.24 -24.31 1.37
N LEU A 212 7.86 -23.79 0.20
CA LEU A 212 8.78 -23.53 -0.91
C LEU A 212 9.82 -22.47 -0.54
N ILE A 213 9.40 -21.39 0.11
CA ILE A 213 10.30 -20.35 0.62
C ILE A 213 11.32 -20.95 1.59
N LYS A 214 10.87 -21.80 2.52
CA LYS A 214 11.77 -22.44 3.49
C LYS A 214 12.76 -23.42 2.85
N GLU A 215 12.35 -24.08 1.78
CA GLU A 215 13.16 -25.11 1.11
C GLU A 215 14.14 -24.52 0.09
N TYR A 216 13.73 -23.52 -0.66
CA TYR A 216 14.48 -22.99 -1.79
C TYR A 216 15.00 -21.57 -1.58
N GLY A 217 14.34 -20.74 -0.75
CA GLY A 217 14.70 -19.35 -0.54
C GLY A 217 13.79 -18.35 -1.27
N ASP A 218 14.39 -17.36 -1.90
CA ASP A 218 13.66 -16.27 -2.55
C ASP A 218 13.06 -16.65 -3.91
N LEU A 219 12.43 -15.68 -4.55
CA LEU A 219 11.77 -15.83 -5.85
C LEU A 219 12.72 -16.35 -6.93
N PHE A 220 13.93 -15.81 -6.97
CA PHE A 220 14.92 -16.17 -8.00
C PHE A 220 15.54 -17.55 -7.73
N ASP A 221 15.71 -17.90 -6.47
CA ASP A 221 16.15 -19.24 -6.07
C ASP A 221 15.12 -20.29 -6.48
N ILE A 222 13.83 -20.03 -6.23
CA ILE A 222 12.73 -20.92 -6.64
C ILE A 222 12.65 -21.01 -8.17
N TYR A 223 12.73 -19.88 -8.87
CA TYR A 223 12.71 -19.84 -10.33
C TYR A 223 13.86 -20.63 -10.94
N ASN A 224 15.09 -20.45 -10.43
CA ASN A 224 16.29 -21.12 -10.91
C ASN A 224 16.30 -22.62 -10.56
N ALA A 225 15.61 -23.05 -9.51
CA ALA A 225 15.45 -24.46 -9.16
C ALA A 225 14.52 -25.22 -10.12
N CYS A 226 13.69 -24.49 -10.89
CA CYS A 226 12.80 -25.13 -11.87
C CYS A 226 13.58 -25.60 -13.11
N PRO A 227 13.28 -26.82 -13.64
CA PRO A 227 12.24 -27.73 -13.17
C PRO A 227 12.65 -28.57 -11.95
N ILE A 228 11.85 -28.50 -10.90
CA ILE A 228 12.02 -29.31 -9.68
C ILE A 228 11.49 -30.73 -9.94
N ASP A 229 12.29 -31.77 -9.66
CA ASP A 229 11.85 -33.16 -9.78
C ASP A 229 10.86 -33.50 -8.68
N SER A 230 9.60 -33.70 -9.05
CA SER A 230 8.54 -34.00 -8.09
C SER A 230 7.32 -34.68 -8.73
N LYS A 231 6.74 -35.61 -8.00
CA LYS A 231 5.46 -36.23 -8.33
C LYS A 231 4.24 -35.39 -7.95
N TYR A 232 4.45 -34.30 -7.19
CA TYR A 232 3.36 -33.46 -6.71
C TYR A 232 2.87 -32.51 -7.80
N LYS A 233 1.57 -32.56 -8.04
CA LYS A 233 0.92 -31.78 -9.10
C LYS A 233 1.19 -30.27 -9.02
N HIS A 234 1.21 -29.69 -7.81
CA HIS A 234 1.49 -28.26 -7.64
C HIS A 234 2.93 -27.88 -7.97
N ILE A 235 3.89 -28.80 -7.87
CA ILE A 235 5.27 -28.57 -8.31
C ILE A 235 5.38 -28.69 -9.84
N GLN A 236 4.63 -29.61 -10.44
CA GLN A 236 4.53 -29.70 -11.90
C GLN A 236 3.93 -28.43 -12.49
N GLU A 237 2.86 -27.89 -11.86
CA GLU A 237 2.26 -26.59 -12.23
C GLU A 237 3.25 -25.43 -12.03
N LEU A 238 4.10 -25.46 -11.01
CA LEU A 238 5.17 -24.49 -10.82
C LEU A 238 6.19 -24.56 -11.96
N ASN A 239 6.67 -25.77 -12.29
CA ASN A 239 7.64 -25.98 -13.37
C ASN A 239 7.09 -25.49 -14.73
N GLU A 240 5.81 -25.77 -15.01
CA GLU A 240 5.16 -25.37 -16.27
C GLU A 240 4.90 -23.86 -16.35
N ASN A 241 4.82 -23.19 -15.22
CA ASN A 241 4.43 -21.78 -15.12
C ASN A 241 5.45 -20.94 -14.34
N ALA A 242 6.72 -21.30 -14.33
CA ALA A 242 7.74 -20.58 -13.59
C ALA A 242 7.84 -19.09 -13.99
N ASP A 243 7.69 -18.78 -15.28
CA ASP A 243 7.69 -17.40 -15.79
C ASP A 243 6.59 -16.54 -15.18
N ARG A 244 5.51 -17.15 -14.64
CA ARG A 244 4.46 -16.44 -13.90
C ARG A 244 5.02 -15.75 -12.66
N LEU A 245 6.03 -16.32 -12.04
CA LEU A 245 6.67 -15.73 -10.86
C LEU A 245 7.30 -14.37 -11.19
N LEU A 246 7.97 -14.28 -12.35
CA LEU A 246 8.62 -13.04 -12.79
C LEU A 246 7.58 -11.97 -13.14
N LEU A 247 6.52 -12.34 -13.86
CA LEU A 247 5.42 -11.42 -14.13
C LEU A 247 4.73 -10.95 -12.84
N ASN A 248 4.50 -11.86 -11.89
CA ASN A 248 3.89 -11.51 -10.61
C ASN A 248 4.80 -10.59 -9.79
N ALA A 249 6.13 -10.78 -9.85
CA ALA A 249 7.08 -9.85 -9.24
C ALA A 249 6.94 -8.45 -9.83
N GLU A 250 6.95 -8.33 -11.15
CA GLU A 250 6.81 -7.04 -11.83
C GLU A 250 5.48 -6.33 -11.52
N LEU A 251 4.41 -7.10 -11.29
CA LEU A 251 3.09 -6.57 -10.92
C LEU A 251 2.98 -6.14 -9.45
N MET A 252 3.72 -6.80 -8.53
CA MET A 252 3.51 -6.68 -7.08
C MET A 252 4.69 -6.09 -6.32
N ASP A 253 5.90 -6.02 -6.90
CA ASP A 253 7.05 -5.36 -6.27
C ASP A 253 6.90 -3.85 -6.34
N LEU A 254 6.45 -3.27 -5.25
CA LEU A 254 6.24 -1.84 -5.13
C LEU A 254 7.57 -1.07 -5.09
N GLU A 255 8.60 -1.64 -4.49
CA GLU A 255 9.89 -0.96 -4.32
C GLU A 255 10.62 -0.80 -5.66
N SER A 256 10.71 -1.89 -6.44
CA SER A 256 11.49 -1.89 -7.68
C SER A 256 10.80 -1.14 -8.84
N TYR A 257 9.47 -1.11 -8.88
CA TYR A 257 8.74 -0.62 -10.05
C TYR A 257 7.91 0.66 -9.81
N SER A 258 8.00 1.27 -8.62
CA SER A 258 7.27 2.51 -8.33
C SER A 258 7.66 3.68 -9.23
N GLU A 259 8.96 3.88 -9.51
CA GLU A 259 9.42 4.93 -10.43
C GLU A 259 8.90 4.72 -11.85
N GLN A 260 8.92 3.48 -12.35
CA GLN A 260 8.38 3.16 -13.66
C GLN A 260 6.87 3.44 -13.75
N ALA A 261 6.12 3.06 -12.70
CA ALA A 261 4.69 3.33 -12.63
C ALA A 261 4.38 4.84 -12.63
N ILE A 262 5.19 5.64 -11.92
CA ILE A 262 5.08 7.09 -11.88
C ILE A 262 5.32 7.68 -13.27
N ILE A 263 6.39 7.29 -13.96
CA ILE A 263 6.74 7.76 -15.31
C ILE A 263 5.62 7.40 -16.31
N GLU A 264 5.12 6.18 -16.29
CA GLU A 264 4.05 5.74 -17.20
C GLU A 264 2.71 6.44 -16.94
N SER A 265 2.49 6.94 -15.73
CA SER A 265 1.33 7.79 -15.42
C SER A 265 1.44 9.20 -15.97
N SER A 266 2.56 9.55 -16.61
CA SER A 266 2.92 10.90 -17.07
C SER A 266 3.09 11.90 -15.92
N MET A 267 3.47 11.43 -14.74
CA MET A 267 3.89 12.28 -13.63
C MET A 267 5.41 12.49 -13.70
N ASP A 268 5.84 13.72 -13.55
CA ASP A 268 7.26 14.06 -13.54
C ASP A 268 7.88 13.79 -12.16
N LEU A 269 8.98 13.02 -12.14
CA LEU A 269 9.66 12.63 -10.89
C LEU A 269 10.35 13.80 -10.20
N GLU A 270 10.89 14.76 -10.96
CA GLU A 270 11.56 15.93 -10.39
C GLU A 270 10.55 16.88 -9.76
N ASP A 271 9.39 17.07 -10.42
CA ASP A 271 8.28 17.85 -9.89
C ASP A 271 7.70 17.21 -8.62
N LEU A 272 7.48 15.89 -8.63
CA LEU A 272 7.05 15.14 -7.44
C LEU A 272 8.06 15.27 -6.29
N SER A 273 9.36 15.11 -6.57
CA SER A 273 10.43 15.26 -5.58
C SER A 273 10.45 16.65 -4.99
N SER A 274 10.29 17.68 -5.83
CA SER A 274 10.25 19.08 -5.40
C SER A 274 9.04 19.35 -4.50
N GLN A 275 7.85 18.89 -4.88
CA GLN A 275 6.64 19.03 -4.07
C GLN A 275 6.79 18.40 -2.68
N VAL A 276 7.35 17.18 -2.60
CA VAL A 276 7.56 16.48 -1.33
C VAL A 276 8.60 17.22 -0.47
N ARG A 277 9.74 17.64 -1.06
CA ARG A 277 10.78 18.42 -0.35
C ARG A 277 10.27 19.75 0.18
N GLU A 278 9.58 20.51 -0.66
CA GLU A 278 9.03 21.81 -0.26
C GLU A 278 8.04 21.65 0.90
N TYR A 279 7.21 20.61 0.85
CA TYR A 279 6.28 20.32 1.93
C TYR A 279 6.99 19.97 3.23
N LEU A 280 7.94 19.05 3.21
CA LEU A 280 8.66 18.59 4.41
C LEU A 280 9.55 19.70 4.99
N ASN A 281 10.20 20.52 4.15
CA ASN A 281 11.04 21.62 4.60
C ASN A 281 10.23 22.87 5.03
N GLY A 282 9.05 23.07 4.50
CA GLY A 282 8.18 24.21 4.81
C GLY A 282 7.31 24.00 6.06
N SER A 283 7.28 22.79 6.60
CA SER A 283 6.57 22.44 7.84
C SER A 283 7.39 22.73 9.11
N SER A 284 8.61 23.25 8.94
CA SER A 284 9.56 23.61 10.04
C SER A 284 9.27 24.99 10.62
#